data_a7c8a111a920260b42605b403745b446
#
_entry.id   a7c8a111a920260b42605b403745b446
#
_cell.length_a   1.000
_cell.length_b   1.000
_cell.length_c   1.000
_cell.angle_alpha   90.00
_cell.angle_beta   90.00
_cell.angle_gamma   90.00
#
_symmetry.space_group_name_H-M   'P 1'
#
loop_
_entity.id
_entity.type
_entity.pdbx_description
1 polymer ?
#
loop_
_entity_poly.entity_id
_entity_poly.type
_entity_poly.pdbx_seq_one_letter_code
_entity_poly.pdbx_strand_id
1 'polypeptide(L)'
;MLYIIVGNSGSGKSTLAKDLKDRGYNRIITYTTRPKRPGEIHGVDYFFIDREEFLKRYNNDEFIGPTKYAGNFYGTLKSDLEKAEKSKNPMIIIVDQNGLEKIKKLIPKAKCIYLDLDDSTREKRLEIRNENEETIKKRMKEVFDFSSMCDYKISADKSEDHTLNEVLKIIKNS
;
A
#
# COMPACT_ATOMS: atom_id res chain seq x y z
N MET A 1 0.16 10.41 -13.77
CA MET A 1 1.26 9.51 -13.34
C MET A 1 0.80 8.68 -12.14
N LEU A 2 1.08 7.37 -12.12
CA LEU A 2 0.76 6.47 -10.99
C LEU A 2 2.01 6.27 -10.12
N TYR A 3 1.86 6.47 -8.80
CA TYR A 3 2.89 6.20 -7.78
C TYR A 3 2.47 5.01 -6.93
N ILE A 4 3.31 3.99 -6.89
CA ILE A 4 3.10 2.77 -6.12
C ILE A 4 3.93 2.90 -4.85
N ILE A 5 3.29 2.87 -3.69
CA ILE A 5 3.95 2.91 -2.39
C ILE A 5 3.99 1.51 -1.81
N VAL A 6 5.19 1.03 -1.54
CA VAL A 6 5.44 -0.27 -0.92
C VAL A 6 6.30 -0.14 0.34
N GLY A 7 6.36 -1.19 1.11
CA GLY A 7 7.18 -1.28 2.32
C GLY A 7 6.62 -2.32 3.28
N ASN A 8 7.43 -2.76 4.20
CA ASN A 8 7.06 -3.77 5.17
C ASN A 8 6.00 -3.27 6.18
N SER A 9 5.40 -4.17 6.92
CA SER A 9 4.44 -3.80 7.97
C SER A 9 5.10 -2.86 8.98
N GLY A 10 4.42 -1.78 9.36
CA GLY A 10 4.99 -0.76 10.27
C GLY A 10 5.69 0.42 9.57
N SER A 11 5.95 0.36 8.24
CA SER A 11 6.70 1.41 7.53
C SER A 11 5.96 2.75 7.33
N GLY A 12 4.74 2.91 7.85
CA GLY A 12 4.01 4.18 7.79
C GLY A 12 3.20 4.43 6.51
N LYS A 13 3.03 3.43 5.62
CA LYS A 13 2.26 3.58 4.35
C LYS A 13 0.87 4.17 4.54
N SER A 14 0.14 3.74 5.57
CA SER A 14 -1.24 4.21 5.81
C SER A 14 -1.27 5.65 6.29
N THR A 15 -0.33 6.05 7.17
CA THR A 15 -0.16 7.44 7.61
C THR A 15 0.16 8.33 6.42
N LEU A 16 1.19 7.96 5.66
CA LEU A 16 1.58 8.70 4.45
C LEU A 16 0.42 8.85 3.45
N ALA A 17 -0.37 7.80 3.24
CA ALA A 17 -1.50 7.87 2.32
C ALA A 17 -2.60 8.83 2.80
N LYS A 18 -2.83 8.90 4.12
CA LYS A 18 -3.75 9.87 4.73
C LYS A 18 -3.24 11.29 4.51
N ASP A 19 -1.97 11.55 4.83
CA ASP A 19 -1.34 12.86 4.69
C ASP A 19 -1.34 13.37 3.24
N LEU A 20 -1.10 12.47 2.27
CA LEU A 20 -1.18 12.79 0.86
C LEU A 20 -2.61 13.09 0.42
N LYS A 21 -3.60 12.34 0.93
CA LYS A 21 -5.03 12.61 0.68
C LYS A 21 -5.43 13.98 1.22
N ASP A 22 -5.02 14.33 2.44
CA ASP A 22 -5.32 15.62 3.07
C ASP A 22 -4.71 16.80 2.29
N ARG A 23 -3.70 16.53 1.44
CA ARG A 23 -3.11 17.47 0.49
C ARG A 23 -3.69 17.41 -0.92
N GLY A 24 -4.81 16.70 -1.10
CA GLY A 24 -5.54 16.64 -2.37
C GLY A 24 -5.02 15.61 -3.37
N TYR A 25 -4.10 14.72 -3.00
CA TYR A 25 -3.69 13.62 -3.87
C TYR A 25 -4.73 12.51 -3.90
N ASN A 26 -5.06 12.03 -5.08
CA ASN A 26 -6.01 10.94 -5.25
C ASN A 26 -5.35 9.59 -4.98
N ARG A 27 -6.07 8.72 -4.28
CA ARG A 27 -5.64 7.36 -3.97
C ARG A 27 -6.57 6.33 -4.59
N ILE A 28 -5.98 5.29 -5.19
CA ILE A 28 -6.71 4.06 -5.54
C ILE A 28 -6.92 3.26 -4.25
N ILE A 29 -8.17 2.95 -3.94
CA ILE A 29 -8.53 2.20 -2.74
C ILE A 29 -8.60 0.71 -3.08
N THR A 30 -7.81 -0.08 -2.38
CA THR A 30 -7.79 -1.54 -2.53
C THR A 30 -8.93 -2.21 -1.76
N TYR A 31 -9.32 -3.38 -2.20
CA TYR A 31 -10.34 -4.22 -1.57
C TYR A 31 -9.70 -5.20 -0.60
N THR A 32 -10.38 -5.52 0.50
CA THR A 32 -9.90 -6.52 1.46
C THR A 32 -11.05 -7.22 2.17
N THR A 33 -10.81 -8.49 2.49
CA THR A 33 -11.71 -9.27 3.37
C THR A 33 -11.32 -9.19 4.84
N ARG A 34 -10.26 -8.46 5.17
CA ARG A 34 -9.85 -8.20 6.55
C ARG A 34 -10.91 -7.37 7.27
N PRO A 35 -11.29 -7.76 8.49
CA PRO A 35 -12.14 -6.91 9.31
C PRO A 35 -11.56 -5.50 9.49
N LYS A 36 -12.44 -4.52 9.49
CA LYS A 36 -12.08 -3.12 9.71
C LYS A 36 -11.48 -2.93 11.10
N ARG A 37 -10.34 -2.25 11.20
CA ARG A 37 -9.75 -1.86 12.48
C ARG A 37 -10.43 -0.61 13.04
N PRO A 38 -10.32 -0.34 14.37
CA PRO A 38 -10.75 0.93 14.94
C PRO A 38 -10.10 2.10 14.19
N GLY A 39 -10.90 3.11 13.85
CA GLY A 39 -10.46 4.30 13.13
C GLY A 39 -10.37 4.18 11.61
N GLU A 40 -10.42 2.97 11.03
CA GLU A 40 -10.46 2.80 9.57
C GLU A 40 -11.87 3.11 9.01
N ILE A 41 -11.94 3.64 7.80
CA ILE A 41 -13.19 4.02 7.12
C ILE A 41 -13.31 3.28 5.80
N HIS A 42 -14.47 2.61 5.58
CA HIS A 42 -14.79 1.95 4.32
C HIS A 42 -14.80 2.95 3.16
N GLY A 43 -14.16 2.59 2.04
CA GLY A 43 -14.03 3.46 0.88
C GLY A 43 -12.99 4.58 1.03
N VAL A 44 -12.28 4.62 2.16
CA VAL A 44 -11.18 5.55 2.43
C VAL A 44 -9.87 4.80 2.63
N ASP A 45 -9.84 3.90 3.60
CA ASP A 45 -8.66 3.07 3.88
C ASP A 45 -8.62 1.84 2.99
N TYR A 46 -9.74 1.13 2.94
CA TYR A 46 -10.00 -0.03 2.09
C TYR A 46 -11.49 -0.08 1.73
N PHE A 47 -11.81 -0.78 0.64
CA PHE A 47 -13.14 -1.35 0.47
C PHE A 47 -13.18 -2.67 1.26
N PHE A 48 -13.75 -2.64 2.45
CA PHE A 48 -13.93 -3.83 3.29
C PHE A 48 -15.14 -4.60 2.79
N ILE A 49 -14.93 -5.76 2.21
CA ILE A 49 -15.98 -6.64 1.66
C ILE A 49 -15.86 -8.02 2.30
N ASP A 50 -16.91 -8.80 2.23
CA ASP A 50 -16.86 -10.17 2.68
C ASP A 50 -16.12 -11.09 1.70
N ARG A 51 -15.90 -12.33 2.10
CA ARG A 51 -15.17 -13.31 1.30
C ARG A 51 -15.93 -13.71 0.04
N GLU A 52 -17.26 -13.79 0.12
CA GLU A 52 -18.12 -14.18 -1.00
C GLU A 52 -18.03 -13.14 -2.13
N GLU A 53 -18.22 -11.87 -1.79
CA GLU A 53 -18.10 -10.77 -2.75
C GLU A 53 -16.68 -10.68 -3.34
N PHE A 54 -15.63 -10.90 -2.52
CA PHE A 54 -14.26 -10.93 -3.02
C PHE A 54 -14.05 -12.05 -4.04
N LEU A 55 -14.51 -13.28 -3.73
CA LEU A 55 -14.37 -14.43 -4.62
C LEU A 55 -15.18 -14.28 -5.90
N LYS A 56 -16.37 -13.67 -5.83
CA LYS A 56 -17.18 -13.33 -7.01
C LYS A 56 -16.39 -12.44 -7.97
N ARG A 57 -15.81 -11.34 -7.47
CA ARG A 57 -14.97 -10.43 -8.27
C ARG A 57 -13.70 -11.10 -8.79
N TYR A 58 -13.08 -11.93 -7.97
CA TYR A 58 -11.92 -12.74 -8.35
C TYR A 58 -12.23 -13.67 -9.52
N ASN A 59 -13.34 -14.41 -9.45
CA ASN A 59 -13.77 -15.31 -10.51
C ASN A 59 -14.17 -14.58 -11.81
N ASN A 60 -14.62 -13.33 -11.68
CA ASN A 60 -14.89 -12.44 -12.83
C ASN A 60 -13.61 -11.76 -13.38
N ASP A 61 -12.44 -12.13 -12.87
CA ASP A 61 -11.14 -11.55 -13.28
C ASP A 61 -11.07 -10.01 -13.14
N GLU A 62 -11.79 -9.45 -12.15
CA GLU A 62 -11.84 -8.00 -11.93
C GLU A 62 -10.58 -7.45 -11.26
N PHE A 63 -9.86 -8.28 -10.49
CA PHE A 63 -8.68 -7.84 -9.73
C PHE A 63 -7.36 -8.00 -10.50
N ILE A 64 -6.43 -7.10 -10.23
CA ILE A 64 -5.02 -7.29 -10.55
C ILE A 64 -4.23 -7.63 -9.28
N GLY A 65 -3.34 -8.63 -9.38
CA GLY A 65 -2.47 -9.05 -8.28
C GLY A 65 -3.21 -9.39 -6.98
N PRO A 66 -4.33 -10.15 -7.01
CA PRO A 66 -4.98 -10.52 -5.76
C PRO A 66 -4.04 -11.37 -4.92
N THR A 67 -3.93 -11.05 -3.64
CA THR A 67 -3.06 -11.75 -2.67
C THR A 67 -3.86 -12.23 -1.48
N LYS A 68 -3.34 -13.28 -0.84
CA LYS A 68 -3.77 -13.73 0.48
C LYS A 68 -2.65 -13.44 1.49
N TYR A 69 -2.95 -12.61 2.49
CA TYR A 69 -2.01 -12.25 3.55
C TYR A 69 -2.69 -12.33 4.92
N ALA A 70 -2.03 -12.98 5.88
CA ALA A 70 -2.58 -13.18 7.23
C ALA A 70 -4.03 -13.71 7.24
N GLY A 71 -4.36 -14.66 6.34
CA GLY A 71 -5.70 -15.25 6.24
C GLY A 71 -6.73 -14.41 5.46
N ASN A 72 -6.44 -13.17 5.11
CA ASN A 72 -7.33 -12.26 4.40
C ASN A 72 -6.91 -12.07 2.95
N PHE A 73 -7.86 -11.73 2.11
CA PHE A 73 -7.62 -11.41 0.71
C PHE A 73 -7.48 -9.89 0.51
N TYR A 74 -6.69 -9.52 -0.48
CA TYR A 74 -6.47 -8.14 -0.92
C TYR A 74 -6.47 -8.09 -2.44
N GLY A 75 -7.02 -7.05 -3.03
CA GLY A 75 -7.08 -6.90 -4.48
C GLY A 75 -7.35 -5.46 -4.91
N THR A 76 -6.83 -5.10 -6.08
CA THR A 76 -7.08 -3.81 -6.73
C THR A 76 -7.86 -4.06 -8.01
N LEU A 77 -8.92 -3.30 -8.26
CA LEU A 77 -9.68 -3.43 -9.50
C LEU A 77 -8.86 -2.97 -10.71
N LYS A 78 -8.90 -3.74 -11.77
CA LYS A 78 -8.29 -3.38 -13.07
C LYS A 78 -8.82 -2.06 -13.59
N SER A 79 -10.14 -1.85 -13.49
CA SER A 79 -10.81 -0.61 -13.91
C SER A 79 -10.31 0.63 -13.18
N ASP A 80 -9.90 0.54 -11.91
CA ASP A 80 -9.38 1.68 -11.17
C ASP A 80 -7.95 2.03 -11.60
N LEU A 81 -7.14 1.03 -11.98
CA LEU A 81 -5.83 1.26 -12.58
C LEU A 81 -5.93 1.91 -13.96
N GLU A 82 -6.88 1.48 -14.78
CA GLU A 82 -7.14 2.10 -16.10
C GLU A 82 -7.55 3.57 -15.95
N LYS A 83 -8.41 3.90 -14.98
CA LYS A 83 -8.77 5.28 -14.66
C LYS A 83 -7.55 6.09 -14.20
N ALA A 84 -6.71 5.48 -13.35
CA ALA A 84 -5.49 6.13 -12.88
C ALA A 84 -4.49 6.41 -14.01
N GLU A 85 -4.35 5.50 -14.96
CA GLU A 85 -3.46 5.68 -16.10
C GLU A 85 -3.90 6.86 -16.99
N LYS A 86 -5.22 7.06 -17.14
CA LYS A 86 -5.81 8.16 -17.92
C LYS A 86 -5.87 9.48 -17.13
N SER A 87 -5.60 9.45 -15.83
CA SER A 87 -5.68 10.64 -14.97
C SER A 87 -4.57 11.65 -15.30
N LYS A 88 -4.94 12.91 -15.41
CA LYS A 88 -3.97 14.02 -15.51
C LYS A 88 -3.31 14.33 -14.17
N ASN A 89 -3.97 14.00 -13.05
CA ASN A 89 -3.46 14.22 -11.72
C ASN A 89 -2.67 13.00 -11.23
N PRO A 90 -1.66 13.20 -10.37
CA PRO A 90 -0.95 12.10 -9.71
C PRO A 90 -1.93 11.21 -8.94
N MET A 91 -1.80 9.91 -9.14
CA MET A 91 -2.57 8.88 -8.44
C MET A 91 -1.63 8.04 -7.59
N ILE A 92 -2.08 7.65 -6.42
CA ILE A 92 -1.29 6.89 -5.44
C ILE A 92 -1.97 5.55 -5.18
N ILE A 93 -1.19 4.49 -5.09
CA ILE A 93 -1.67 3.18 -4.65
C ILE A 93 -0.71 2.57 -3.64
N ILE A 94 -1.24 1.90 -2.63
CA ILE A 94 -0.48 1.08 -1.68
C ILE A 94 -0.76 -0.38 -1.99
N VAL A 95 0.28 -1.15 -2.23
CA VAL A 95 0.19 -2.58 -2.52
C VAL A 95 1.33 -3.36 -1.83
N ASP A 96 1.20 -4.67 -1.85
CA ASP A 96 2.26 -5.60 -1.50
C ASP A 96 3.17 -5.93 -2.72
N GLN A 97 4.10 -6.87 -2.52
CA GLN A 97 5.03 -7.30 -3.57
C GLN A 97 4.30 -7.80 -4.83
N ASN A 98 3.33 -8.69 -4.67
CA ASN A 98 2.61 -9.25 -5.81
C ASN A 98 1.82 -8.18 -6.59
N GLY A 99 1.19 -7.25 -5.86
CA GLY A 99 0.53 -6.09 -6.45
C GLY A 99 1.51 -5.20 -7.24
N LEU A 100 2.70 -4.92 -6.66
CA LEU A 100 3.74 -4.16 -7.33
C LEU A 100 4.18 -4.83 -8.65
N GLU A 101 4.50 -6.11 -8.62
CA GLU A 101 4.95 -6.85 -9.81
C GLU A 101 3.90 -6.82 -10.93
N LYS A 102 2.63 -7.05 -10.58
CA LYS A 102 1.53 -7.06 -11.55
C LYS A 102 1.26 -5.67 -12.12
N ILE A 103 1.25 -4.64 -11.27
CA ILE A 103 1.02 -3.26 -11.70
C ILE A 103 2.17 -2.78 -12.58
N LYS A 104 3.43 -3.06 -12.23
CA LYS A 104 4.59 -2.69 -13.05
C LYS A 104 4.58 -3.38 -14.42
N LYS A 105 4.08 -4.62 -14.51
CA LYS A 105 3.88 -5.30 -15.80
C LYS A 105 2.80 -4.63 -16.66
N LEU A 106 1.70 -4.17 -16.04
CA LEU A 106 0.59 -3.52 -16.74
C LEU A 106 0.91 -2.06 -17.09
N ILE A 107 1.53 -1.33 -16.16
CA ILE A 107 1.85 0.09 -16.27
C ILE A 107 3.36 0.30 -16.01
N PRO A 108 4.25 -0.04 -16.96
CA PRO A 108 5.72 0.02 -16.75
C PRO A 108 6.23 1.40 -16.34
N LYS A 109 5.53 2.47 -16.77
CA LYS A 109 5.85 3.86 -16.43
C LYS A 109 5.48 4.27 -14.99
N ALA A 110 4.68 3.46 -14.27
CA ALA A 110 4.35 3.74 -12.87
C ALA A 110 5.62 3.80 -12.02
N LYS A 111 5.72 4.80 -11.14
CA LYS A 111 6.88 4.98 -10.26
C LYS A 111 6.67 4.26 -8.94
N CYS A 112 7.65 3.48 -8.51
CA CYS A 112 7.63 2.81 -7.23
C CYS A 112 8.44 3.57 -6.19
N ILE A 113 7.85 3.79 -5.01
CA ILE A 113 8.48 4.39 -3.84
C ILE A 113 8.48 3.34 -2.72
N TYR A 114 9.67 2.93 -2.31
CA TYR A 114 9.86 2.00 -1.20
C TYR A 114 10.10 2.77 0.10
N LEU A 115 9.21 2.58 1.08
CA LEU A 115 9.41 3.05 2.46
C LEU A 115 10.20 2.01 3.23
N ASP A 116 11.49 2.23 3.33
CA ASP A 116 12.43 1.37 4.06
C ASP A 116 12.43 1.72 5.54
N LEU A 117 12.38 0.73 6.39
CA LEU A 117 12.33 0.87 7.83
C LEU A 117 13.18 -0.21 8.48
N ASP A 118 14.06 0.16 9.41
CA ASP A 118 14.83 -0.81 10.18
C ASP A 118 13.94 -1.69 11.07
N ASP A 119 14.45 -2.88 11.38
CA ASP A 119 13.68 -3.88 12.09
C ASP A 119 13.33 -3.46 13.52
N SER A 120 14.22 -2.73 14.21
CA SER A 120 13.99 -2.29 15.58
C SER A 120 12.89 -1.24 15.68
N THR A 121 12.88 -0.28 14.78
CA THR A 121 11.81 0.73 14.68
C THR A 121 10.49 0.09 14.24
N ARG A 122 10.57 -0.90 13.35
CA ARG A 122 9.40 -1.65 12.87
C ARG A 122 8.71 -2.42 13.99
N GLU A 123 9.48 -3.14 14.81
CA GLU A 123 8.97 -3.90 15.95
C GLU A 123 8.25 -2.98 16.94
N LYS A 124 8.89 -1.88 17.36
CA LYS A 124 8.29 -0.88 18.25
C LYS A 124 6.97 -0.32 17.71
N ARG A 125 6.91 -0.01 16.42
CA ARG A 125 5.67 0.51 15.79
C ARG A 125 4.54 -0.53 15.74
N LEU A 126 4.87 -1.82 15.62
CA LEU A 126 3.89 -2.90 15.66
C LEU A 126 3.36 -3.13 17.09
N GLU A 127 4.23 -3.02 18.11
CA GLU A 127 3.85 -3.10 19.53
C GLU A 127 2.87 -1.97 19.91
N ILE A 128 3.15 -0.73 19.53
CA ILE A 128 2.27 0.42 19.79
C ILE A 128 0.86 0.24 19.20
N ARG A 129 0.71 -0.57 18.15
CA ARG A 129 -0.60 -0.88 17.56
C ARG A 129 -1.44 -1.88 18.36
N ASN A 130 -0.96 -2.33 19.53
CA ASN A 130 -1.62 -3.35 20.36
C ASN A 130 -1.94 -4.65 19.59
N GLU A 131 -1.09 -5.01 18.63
CA GLU A 131 -1.18 -6.32 17.99
C GLU A 131 -0.65 -7.38 18.96
N ASN A 132 -1.21 -8.59 18.93
CA ASN A 132 -0.71 -9.67 19.78
C ASN A 132 0.70 -10.12 19.35
N GLU A 133 1.49 -10.64 20.29
CA GLU A 133 2.89 -11.06 20.06
C GLU A 133 3.05 -12.03 18.88
N GLU A 134 2.13 -12.97 18.71
CA GLU A 134 2.19 -13.94 17.63
C GLU A 134 2.08 -13.26 16.27
N THR A 135 1.17 -12.28 16.16
CA THR A 135 1.01 -11.47 14.94
C THR A 135 2.25 -10.62 14.68
N ILE A 136 2.85 -10.02 15.73
CA ILE A 136 4.09 -9.25 15.60
C ILE A 136 5.22 -10.15 15.11
N LYS A 137 5.45 -11.30 15.76
CA LYS A 137 6.47 -12.27 15.36
C LYS A 137 6.33 -12.75 13.92
N LYS A 138 5.07 -13.00 13.49
CA LYS A 138 4.78 -13.37 12.11
C LYS A 138 5.14 -12.25 11.13
N ARG A 139 4.73 -11.01 11.42
CA ARG A 139 5.03 -9.84 10.57
C ARG A 139 6.50 -9.49 10.55
N MET A 140 7.23 -9.72 11.64
CA MET A 140 8.67 -9.52 11.70
C MET A 140 9.44 -10.52 10.83
N LYS A 141 8.91 -11.74 10.65
CA LYS A 141 9.48 -12.74 9.72
C LYS A 141 9.15 -12.47 8.25
N GLU A 142 8.01 -11.84 7.98
CA GLU A 142 7.54 -11.50 6.62
C GLU A 142 8.19 -10.18 6.16
N VAL A 143 9.49 -10.23 5.84
CA VAL A 143 10.27 -9.09 5.34
C VAL A 143 10.53 -9.28 3.86
N PHE A 144 10.35 -8.22 3.11
CA PHE A 144 10.71 -8.18 1.71
C PHE A 144 11.56 -6.93 1.42
N ASP A 145 12.65 -7.10 0.66
CA ASP A 145 13.45 -5.99 0.15
C ASP A 145 12.96 -5.57 -1.23
N PHE A 146 12.37 -4.39 -1.29
CA PHE A 146 11.85 -3.81 -2.53
C PHE A 146 12.87 -2.99 -3.30
N SER A 147 14.12 -2.89 -2.84
CA SER A 147 15.14 -1.97 -3.38
C SER A 147 15.38 -2.18 -4.88
N SER A 148 15.40 -3.45 -5.34
CA SER A 148 15.65 -3.78 -6.75
C SER A 148 14.44 -3.53 -7.67
N MET A 149 13.24 -3.35 -7.11
CA MET A 149 11.98 -3.22 -7.85
C MET A 149 11.46 -1.78 -7.91
N CYS A 150 11.98 -0.90 -7.06
CA CYS A 150 11.47 0.45 -6.89
C CYS A 150 12.41 1.49 -7.49
N ASP A 151 11.81 2.57 -8.00
CA ASP A 151 12.53 3.70 -8.58
C ASP A 151 13.15 4.60 -7.49
N TYR A 152 12.52 4.62 -6.30
CA TYR A 152 12.95 5.44 -5.17
C TYR A 152 12.90 4.64 -3.87
N LYS A 153 13.89 4.85 -3.01
CA LYS A 153 13.96 4.33 -1.65
C LYS A 153 14.03 5.49 -0.67
N ILE A 154 13.14 5.51 0.30
CA ILE A 154 13.05 6.55 1.35
C ILE A 154 13.18 5.86 2.70
N SER A 155 14.10 6.36 3.56
CA SER A 155 14.17 5.94 4.95
C SER A 155 12.91 6.43 5.70
N ALA A 156 12.16 5.49 6.25
CA ALA A 156 10.99 5.75 7.09
C ALA A 156 11.31 5.73 8.60
N ASP A 157 12.61 5.68 8.97
CA ASP A 157 13.10 5.74 10.35
C ASP A 157 12.99 7.13 10.95
N LYS A 158 12.96 8.14 10.09
CA LYS A 158 12.79 9.55 10.46
C LYS A 158 11.32 9.88 10.75
N SER A 159 11.03 11.15 10.97
CA SER A 159 9.67 11.62 11.24
C SER A 159 8.72 11.37 10.05
N GLU A 160 7.43 11.29 10.34
CA GLU A 160 6.37 11.20 9.32
C GLU A 160 6.42 12.38 8.35
N ASP A 161 6.65 13.60 8.87
CA ASP A 161 6.82 14.82 8.06
C ASP A 161 8.03 14.73 7.10
N HIS A 162 9.14 14.13 7.56
CA HIS A 162 10.29 13.93 6.67
C HIS A 162 9.93 12.99 5.52
N THR A 163 9.34 11.85 5.83
CA THR A 163 8.91 10.87 4.82
C THR A 163 7.94 11.48 3.83
N LEU A 164 6.96 12.23 4.32
CA LEU A 164 5.99 12.93 3.49
C LEU A 164 6.66 13.95 2.56
N ASN A 165 7.57 14.78 3.08
CA ASN A 165 8.26 15.79 2.28
C ASN A 165 9.13 15.18 1.18
N GLU A 166 9.81 14.05 1.44
CA GLU A 166 10.57 13.34 0.41
C GLU A 166 9.66 12.78 -0.70
N VAL A 167 8.52 12.19 -0.33
CA VAL A 167 7.54 11.71 -1.31
C VAL A 167 6.97 12.87 -2.14
N LEU A 168 6.65 13.99 -1.52
CA LEU A 168 6.14 15.18 -2.23
C LEU A 168 7.18 15.74 -3.22
N LYS A 169 8.47 15.74 -2.88
CA LYS A 169 9.54 16.11 -3.81
C LYS A 169 9.58 15.20 -5.03
N ILE A 170 9.47 13.88 -4.82
CA ILE A 170 9.43 12.90 -5.91
C ILE A 170 8.24 13.18 -6.83
N ILE A 171 7.03 13.35 -6.26
CA ILE A 171 5.81 13.56 -7.04
C ILE A 171 5.86 14.86 -7.86
N LYS A 172 6.46 15.93 -7.31
CA LYS A 172 6.57 17.24 -7.98
C LYS A 172 7.62 17.28 -9.08
N ASN A 173 8.64 16.40 -9.00
CA ASN A 173 9.77 16.40 -9.93
C ASN A 173 9.66 15.30 -11.02
N SER A 174 8.56 14.55 -11.03
CA SER A 174 8.26 13.50 -12.02
C SER A 174 7.15 13.93 -12.94
#